data_46240a116b8bddbf82019bb489b88c87
#
_entry.id   46240a116b8bddbf82019bb489b88c87
#
_cell.length_a   1.000
_cell.length_b   1.000
_cell.length_c   1.000
_cell.angle_alpha   90.00
_cell.angle_beta   90.00
_cell.angle_gamma   90.00
#
_symmetry.space_group_name_H-M   'P 1'
#
loop_
_entity.id
_entity.type
_entity.pdbx_description
1 polymer ?
#
loop_
_entity_poly.entity_id
_entity_poly.type
_entity_poly.pdbx_seq_one_letter_code
_entity_poly.pdbx_strand_id
1 'polypeptide(L)'
;MPDDSKQSVVAFLRKDANGKQILVVCNFNPVLREGYTLGAPVAGTYKEVLNSDDEAFGGSGAVHNKSVRTHKKPLHGFEQSITITLPPMSTLYFEVPTKRTRKAADPAKTAQTVKNRCQKTAAKTTKTAKAETCR
;
A
#
# COMPACT_ATOMS: atom_id res chain seq x y z
N MET A 1 -0.39 -15.04 -13.29
CA MET A 1 0.26 -13.77 -13.64
C MET A 1 0.78 -13.88 -15.06
N PRO A 2 0.83 -12.81 -15.83
CA PRO A 2 1.17 -12.93 -17.24
C PRO A 2 2.63 -13.34 -17.38
N ASP A 3 2.82 -14.28 -18.22
CA ASP A 3 4.05 -14.55 -18.91
C ASP A 3 4.05 -13.63 -20.13
N ASP A 4 4.78 -12.54 -20.07
CA ASP A 4 4.95 -11.64 -21.20
C ASP A 4 6.12 -12.13 -22.06
N SER A 5 5.86 -13.19 -22.79
CA SER A 5 6.87 -13.84 -23.62
C SER A 5 7.47 -12.91 -24.68
N LYS A 6 6.69 -11.94 -25.19
CA LYS A 6 7.19 -10.93 -26.14
C LYS A 6 8.21 -9.97 -25.52
N GLN A 7 8.08 -9.71 -24.23
CA GLN A 7 8.99 -8.83 -23.50
C GLN A 7 9.99 -9.58 -22.63
N SER A 8 9.90 -10.92 -22.58
CA SER A 8 10.73 -11.78 -21.73
C SER A 8 10.66 -11.39 -20.24
N VAL A 9 9.47 -11.04 -19.77
CA VAL A 9 9.21 -10.70 -18.38
C VAL A 9 8.31 -11.76 -17.75
N VAL A 10 8.74 -12.28 -16.61
CA VAL A 10 7.96 -13.23 -15.79
C VAL A 10 7.66 -12.64 -14.45
N ALA A 11 6.39 -12.71 -14.02
CA ALA A 11 5.99 -12.24 -12.70
C ALA A 11 5.17 -13.29 -11.96
N PHE A 12 5.49 -13.55 -10.70
CA PHE A 12 4.77 -14.52 -9.88
C PHE A 12 4.70 -14.09 -8.41
N LEU A 13 3.75 -14.68 -7.67
CA LEU A 13 3.57 -14.47 -6.24
C LEU A 13 4.07 -15.69 -5.45
N ARG A 14 4.88 -15.43 -4.44
CA ARG A 14 5.22 -16.40 -3.39
C ARG A 14 4.41 -16.09 -2.16
N LYS A 15 3.83 -17.12 -1.54
CA LYS A 15 3.09 -17.02 -0.28
C LYS A 15 3.74 -17.91 0.75
N ASP A 16 3.86 -17.41 1.97
CA ASP A 16 4.28 -18.22 3.13
C ASP A 16 3.06 -18.84 3.84
N ALA A 17 3.32 -19.69 4.83
CA ALA A 17 2.30 -20.33 5.66
C ALA A 17 1.50 -19.29 6.50
N ASN A 18 2.07 -18.14 6.80
CA ASN A 18 1.44 -17.07 7.59
C ASN A 18 0.64 -16.09 6.71
N GLY A 19 0.56 -16.34 5.41
CA GLY A 19 -0.17 -15.52 4.47
C GLY A 19 0.58 -14.26 3.99
N LYS A 20 1.84 -14.06 4.38
CA LYS A 20 2.69 -13.03 3.77
C LYS A 20 2.95 -13.37 2.31
N GLN A 21 3.01 -12.37 1.48
CA GLN A 21 3.21 -12.53 0.05
C GLN A 21 4.38 -11.66 -0.41
N ILE A 22 5.14 -12.22 -1.35
CA ILE A 22 6.19 -11.50 -2.09
C ILE A 22 5.84 -11.61 -3.57
N LEU A 23 5.85 -10.47 -4.23
CA LEU A 23 5.76 -10.37 -5.67
C LEU A 23 7.18 -10.40 -6.24
N VAL A 24 7.45 -11.36 -7.10
CA VAL A 24 8.73 -11.50 -7.81
C VAL A 24 8.51 -11.13 -9.26
N VAL A 25 9.38 -10.30 -9.81
CA VAL A 25 9.36 -9.87 -11.21
C VAL A 25 10.76 -10.05 -11.80
N CYS A 26 10.87 -10.85 -12.85
CA CYS A 26 12.11 -11.14 -13.55
C CYS A 26 12.07 -10.52 -14.95
N ASN A 27 13.08 -9.74 -15.28
CA ASN A 27 13.34 -9.24 -16.63
C ASN A 27 14.52 -10.02 -17.24
N PHE A 28 14.25 -10.88 -18.20
CA PHE A 28 15.27 -11.66 -18.89
C PHE A 28 15.79 -10.99 -20.18
N ASN A 29 15.46 -9.72 -20.37
CA ASN A 29 15.89 -8.95 -21.53
C ASN A 29 16.96 -7.93 -21.11
N PRO A 30 18.04 -7.70 -21.90
CA PRO A 30 19.06 -6.69 -21.61
C PRO A 30 18.58 -5.25 -21.89
N VAL A 31 17.29 -4.99 -21.79
CA VAL A 31 16.68 -3.68 -22.01
C VAL A 31 16.02 -3.17 -20.72
N LEU A 32 16.33 -1.93 -20.37
CA LEU A 32 15.63 -1.20 -19.30
C LEU A 32 14.17 -0.99 -19.72
N ARG A 33 13.25 -1.30 -18.82
CA ARG A 33 11.81 -1.09 -19.03
C ARG A 33 11.27 -0.09 -18.02
N GLU A 34 11.07 1.13 -18.48
CA GLU A 34 10.43 2.16 -17.69
C GLU A 34 8.90 2.04 -17.77
N GLY A 35 8.24 2.28 -16.64
CA GLY A 35 6.78 2.32 -16.60
C GLY A 35 6.09 0.98 -16.85
N TYR A 36 6.78 -0.14 -16.58
CA TYR A 36 6.18 -1.47 -16.73
C TYR A 36 5.05 -1.66 -15.72
N THR A 37 3.85 -1.97 -16.23
CA THR A 37 2.65 -2.08 -15.41
C THR A 37 2.22 -3.53 -15.26
N LEU A 38 1.99 -3.96 -14.03
CA LEU A 38 1.48 -5.31 -13.73
C LEU A 38 0.35 -5.30 -12.70
N GLY A 39 -0.50 -6.33 -12.76
CA GLY A 39 -1.61 -6.49 -11.83
C GLY A 39 -1.13 -6.74 -10.41
N ALA A 40 -1.80 -6.15 -9.43
CA ALA A 40 -1.48 -6.21 -8.02
C ALA A 40 -2.61 -6.88 -7.23
N PRO A 41 -2.35 -7.93 -6.43
CA PRO A 41 -3.39 -8.67 -5.71
C PRO A 41 -4.02 -7.89 -4.55
N VAL A 42 -3.30 -6.93 -3.99
CA VAL A 42 -3.75 -6.16 -2.83
C VAL A 42 -3.50 -4.67 -3.07
N ALA A 43 -4.48 -3.84 -2.76
CA ALA A 43 -4.32 -2.39 -2.78
C ALA A 43 -3.39 -1.93 -1.64
N GLY A 44 -2.45 -1.03 -1.95
CA GLY A 44 -1.53 -0.48 -0.95
C GLY A 44 -0.19 -0.06 -1.53
N THR A 45 0.82 -0.04 -0.68
CA THR A 45 2.19 0.30 -1.06
C THR A 45 3.05 -0.96 -1.07
N TYR A 46 3.65 -1.26 -2.19
CA TYR A 46 4.60 -2.34 -2.39
C TYR A 46 5.99 -1.81 -2.12
N LYS A 47 6.73 -2.49 -1.26
CA LYS A 47 8.10 -2.10 -0.89
C LYS A 47 9.08 -3.03 -1.59
N GLU A 48 10.04 -2.47 -2.31
CA GLU A 48 11.16 -3.22 -2.85
C GLU A 48 12.03 -3.73 -1.70
N VAL A 49 12.23 -5.05 -1.66
CA VAL A 49 13.03 -5.73 -0.60
C VAL A 49 14.35 -6.23 -1.14
N LEU A 50 14.40 -6.53 -2.44
CA LEU A 50 15.60 -6.96 -3.12
C LEU A 50 15.55 -6.55 -4.60
N ASN A 51 16.68 -6.07 -5.08
CA ASN A 51 16.96 -5.80 -6.48
C ASN A 51 18.28 -6.47 -6.84
N SER A 52 18.27 -7.42 -7.77
CA SER A 52 19.50 -8.12 -8.17
C SER A 52 20.48 -7.24 -8.95
N ASP A 53 20.03 -6.08 -9.45
CA ASP A 53 20.88 -5.08 -10.11
C ASP A 53 21.44 -4.03 -9.14
N ASP A 54 21.33 -4.25 -7.84
CA ASP A 54 21.94 -3.40 -6.81
C ASP A 54 23.46 -3.55 -6.81
N GLU A 55 24.19 -2.47 -6.53
CA GLU A 55 25.65 -2.46 -6.43
C GLU A 55 26.18 -3.49 -5.44
N ALA A 56 25.41 -3.77 -4.35
CA ALA A 56 25.75 -4.77 -3.37
C ALA A 56 25.88 -6.20 -3.96
N PHE A 57 25.23 -6.46 -5.10
CA PHE A 57 25.28 -7.73 -5.82
C PHE A 57 26.13 -7.65 -7.11
N GLY A 58 26.87 -6.56 -7.29
CA GLY A 58 27.68 -6.32 -8.49
C GLY A 58 26.89 -5.82 -9.70
N GLY A 59 25.66 -5.36 -9.49
CA GLY A 59 24.83 -4.74 -10.51
C GLY A 59 25.15 -3.27 -10.75
N SER A 60 24.36 -2.62 -11.60
CA SER A 60 24.55 -1.21 -11.97
C SER A 60 24.08 -0.22 -10.90
N GLY A 61 23.16 -0.62 -10.04
CA GLY A 61 22.52 0.25 -9.04
C GLY A 61 21.73 1.42 -9.63
N ALA A 62 21.51 1.42 -10.95
CA ALA A 62 20.92 2.57 -11.64
C ALA A 62 19.42 2.77 -11.35
N VAL A 63 18.71 1.71 -10.95
CA VAL A 63 17.26 1.73 -10.76
C VAL A 63 16.87 1.21 -9.40
N HIS A 64 16.12 2.02 -8.64
CA HIS A 64 15.50 1.62 -7.37
C HIS A 64 14.04 2.08 -7.34
N ASN A 65 13.11 1.13 -7.19
CA ASN A 65 11.69 1.46 -7.07
C ASN A 65 11.28 1.85 -5.64
N LYS A 66 12.13 1.58 -4.63
CA LYS A 66 11.93 1.84 -3.19
C LYS A 66 10.54 1.45 -2.67
N SER A 67 9.51 2.23 -3.02
CA SER A 67 8.12 1.96 -2.68
C SER A 67 7.18 2.40 -3.79
N VAL A 68 6.28 1.50 -4.20
CA VAL A 68 5.35 1.72 -5.31
C VAL A 68 3.92 1.60 -4.81
N ARG A 69 3.11 2.62 -5.09
CA ARG A 69 1.69 2.63 -4.72
C ARG A 69 0.84 2.01 -5.83
N THR A 70 -0.20 1.27 -5.45
CA THR A 70 -1.17 0.72 -6.40
C THR A 70 -2.07 1.79 -6.98
N HIS A 71 -2.47 1.59 -8.24
CA HIS A 71 -3.48 2.36 -8.94
C HIS A 71 -4.74 1.51 -9.14
N LYS A 72 -5.92 2.14 -9.12
CA LYS A 72 -7.20 1.49 -9.40
C LYS A 72 -7.37 1.31 -10.92
N LYS A 73 -6.54 0.48 -11.49
CA LYS A 73 -6.59 0.10 -12.91
C LYS A 73 -6.57 -1.42 -12.97
N PRO A 74 -7.66 -2.08 -13.40
CA PRO A 74 -7.70 -3.53 -13.52
C PRO A 74 -6.70 -4.02 -14.56
N LEU A 75 -5.89 -5.01 -14.18
CA LEU A 75 -4.91 -5.63 -15.05
C LEU A 75 -4.62 -7.07 -14.61
N HIS A 76 -4.47 -7.98 -15.57
CA HIS A 76 -4.12 -9.39 -15.33
C HIS A 76 -5.04 -10.12 -14.34
N GLY A 77 -6.34 -9.80 -14.33
CA GLY A 77 -7.31 -10.40 -13.41
C GLY A 77 -7.30 -9.84 -11.99
N PHE A 78 -6.55 -8.77 -11.73
CA PHE A 78 -6.57 -8.04 -10.47
C PHE A 78 -7.23 -6.67 -10.66
N GLU A 79 -7.90 -6.16 -9.62
CA GLU A 79 -8.57 -4.85 -9.64
C GLU A 79 -7.58 -3.67 -9.53
N GLN A 80 -6.36 -3.95 -9.12
CA GLN A 80 -5.31 -2.98 -8.89
C GLN A 80 -4.11 -3.29 -9.80
N SER A 81 -3.33 -2.27 -10.08
CA SER A 81 -2.04 -2.39 -10.79
C SER A 81 -0.96 -1.57 -10.10
N ILE A 82 0.30 -1.95 -10.34
CA ILE A 82 1.49 -1.18 -9.98
C ILE A 82 2.28 -0.88 -11.24
N THR A 83 2.97 0.25 -11.24
CA THR A 83 3.89 0.64 -12.30
C THR A 83 5.29 0.72 -11.73
N ILE A 84 6.22 -0.03 -12.31
CA ILE A 84 7.60 -0.19 -11.85
C ILE A 84 8.58 0.02 -13.01
N THR A 85 9.82 0.28 -12.66
CA THR A 85 10.94 0.27 -13.62
C THR A 85 11.73 -1.02 -13.42
N LEU A 86 11.95 -1.78 -14.51
CA LEU A 86 12.67 -3.04 -14.49
C LEU A 86 14.06 -2.84 -15.09
N PRO A 87 15.15 -3.02 -14.30
CA PRO A 87 16.49 -3.02 -14.81
C PRO A 87 16.72 -4.15 -15.83
N PRO A 88 17.72 -4.05 -16.70
CA PRO A 88 18.09 -5.12 -17.60
C PRO A 88 18.53 -6.38 -16.85
N MET A 89 18.19 -7.56 -17.35
CA MET A 89 18.67 -8.86 -16.85
C MET A 89 18.55 -8.99 -15.31
N SER A 90 17.46 -8.50 -14.72
CA SER A 90 17.33 -8.36 -13.26
C SER A 90 16.08 -9.03 -12.70
N THR A 91 16.12 -9.29 -11.39
CA THR A 91 14.99 -9.80 -10.61
C THR A 91 14.71 -8.87 -9.45
N LEU A 92 13.46 -8.44 -9.34
CA LEU A 92 12.96 -7.57 -8.27
C LEU A 92 12.01 -8.33 -7.36
N TYR A 93 12.13 -8.10 -6.06
CA TYR A 93 11.25 -8.65 -5.02
C TYR A 93 10.53 -7.50 -4.32
N PHE A 94 9.20 -7.57 -4.30
CA PHE A 94 8.35 -6.61 -3.61
C PHE A 94 7.56 -7.26 -2.50
N GLU A 95 7.62 -6.71 -1.31
CA GLU A 95 6.72 -7.09 -0.22
C GLU A 95 5.31 -6.61 -0.54
N VAL A 96 4.35 -7.55 -0.59
CA VAL A 96 2.94 -7.24 -0.82
C VAL A 96 2.33 -6.71 0.49
N PRO A 97 1.63 -5.56 0.46
CA PRO A 97 0.99 -5.04 1.66
C PRO A 97 -0.01 -6.06 2.21
N THR A 98 0.08 -6.37 3.49
CA THR A 98 -0.96 -7.14 4.16
C THR A 98 -2.23 -6.30 4.20
N LYS A 99 -3.39 -6.89 3.87
CA LYS A 99 -4.67 -6.21 4.08
C LYS A 99 -4.73 -5.83 5.56
N ARG A 100 -4.61 -4.55 5.86
CA ARG A 100 -4.98 -4.05 7.18
C ARG A 100 -6.47 -4.32 7.32
N THR A 101 -6.84 -5.39 7.99
CA THR A 101 -8.14 -5.46 8.61
C THR A 101 -8.21 -4.21 9.49
N ARG A 102 -9.04 -3.23 9.09
CA ARG A 102 -9.39 -2.15 10.02
C ARG A 102 -9.91 -2.87 11.24
N LYS A 103 -9.14 -2.88 12.34
CA LYS A 103 -9.66 -3.23 13.65
C LYS A 103 -10.91 -2.37 13.77
N ALA A 104 -12.07 -3.01 13.90
CA ALA A 104 -13.31 -2.32 14.22
C ALA A 104 -12.97 -1.35 15.35
N ALA A 105 -13.25 -0.07 15.14
CA ALA A 105 -13.02 0.94 16.16
C ALA A 105 -13.69 0.45 17.43
N ASP A 106 -12.93 0.35 18.51
CA ASP A 106 -13.43 -0.09 19.81
C ASP A 106 -14.69 0.72 20.17
N PRO A 107 -15.87 0.10 20.36
CA PRO A 107 -17.10 0.84 20.64
C PRO A 107 -17.00 1.60 21.96
N ALA A 108 -16.05 1.24 22.85
CA ALA A 108 -15.80 1.92 24.12
C ALA A 108 -15.28 3.36 24.00
N LYS A 109 -14.56 3.71 22.94
CA LYS A 109 -14.07 5.11 22.76
C LYS A 109 -15.11 6.07 22.21
N THR A 110 -16.11 5.57 21.46
CA THR A 110 -17.19 6.41 20.92
C THR A 110 -18.18 6.83 22.00
N ALA A 111 -18.42 6.00 23.02
CA ALA A 111 -19.33 6.29 24.13
C ALA A 111 -18.81 7.43 25.05
N GLN A 112 -17.50 7.54 25.26
CA GLN A 112 -16.93 8.60 26.07
C GLN A 112 -16.94 9.98 25.39
N THR A 113 -16.78 10.02 24.06
CA THR A 113 -16.82 11.30 23.32
C THR A 113 -18.22 11.90 23.29
N VAL A 114 -19.26 11.08 23.24
CA VAL A 114 -20.67 11.53 23.27
C VAL A 114 -21.04 12.08 24.66
N LYS A 115 -20.61 11.40 25.75
CA LYS A 115 -20.88 11.87 27.13
C LYS A 115 -20.22 13.22 27.43
N ASN A 116 -18.99 13.46 26.97
CA ASN A 116 -18.29 14.73 27.16
C ASN A 116 -18.89 15.88 26.33
N ARG A 117 -19.52 15.59 25.20
CA ARG A 117 -20.20 16.61 24.39
C ARG A 117 -21.53 17.03 25.01
N CYS A 118 -22.26 16.12 25.63
CA CYS A 118 -23.52 16.40 26.30
C CYS A 118 -23.34 17.23 27.59
N GLN A 119 -22.25 16.99 28.33
CA GLN A 119 -21.93 17.78 29.53
C GLN A 119 -21.49 19.21 29.25
N LYS A 120 -20.82 19.46 28.09
CA LYS A 120 -20.43 20.84 27.69
C LYS A 120 -21.61 21.70 27.23
N THR A 121 -22.66 21.11 26.65
CA THR A 121 -23.87 21.85 26.26
C THR A 121 -24.77 22.19 27.46
N ALA A 122 -24.86 21.30 28.46
CA ALA A 122 -25.62 21.57 29.67
C ALA A 122 -25.00 22.71 30.53
N ALA A 123 -23.66 22.80 30.57
CA ALA A 123 -22.98 23.89 31.34
C ALA A 123 -23.08 25.28 30.70
N LYS A 124 -23.43 25.38 29.41
CA LYS A 124 -23.56 26.64 28.69
C LYS A 124 -24.95 27.25 28.81
N THR A 125 -25.98 26.43 29.10
CA THR A 125 -27.38 26.87 29.20
C THR A 125 -27.69 27.47 30.60
N THR A 126 -26.99 27.03 31.64
CA THR A 126 -27.19 27.55 33.00
C THR A 126 -26.54 28.89 33.30
N LYS A 127 -25.62 29.35 32.44
CA LYS A 127 -24.94 30.66 32.62
C LYS A 127 -25.70 31.85 32.02
N THR A 128 -26.65 31.61 31.11
CA THR A 128 -27.44 32.66 30.46
C THR A 128 -28.73 33.01 31.21
N ALA A 129 -29.19 32.11 32.10
CA ALA A 129 -30.45 32.35 32.85
C ALA A 129 -30.28 33.17 34.15
N LYS A 130 -29.05 33.53 34.54
CA LYS A 130 -28.77 34.26 35.79
C LYS A 130 -28.47 35.76 35.61
N ALA A 131 -28.61 36.27 34.40
CA ALA A 131 -28.31 37.67 34.08
C ALA A 131 -29.55 38.57 33.89
N GLU A 132 -30.78 38.03 34.00
CA GLU A 132 -32.03 38.81 33.76
C GLU A 132 -32.92 39.04 34.97
N THR A 133 -32.42 38.88 36.22
CA THR A 133 -33.22 39.21 37.39
C THR A 133 -32.41 40.14 38.30
N CYS A 134 -32.16 41.35 37.80
CA CYS A 134 -31.80 42.49 38.65
C CYS A 134 -32.09 43.79 37.88
N ARG A 135 -33.37 44.17 37.94
CA ARG A 135 -33.82 45.54 37.77
C ARG A 135 -35.12 45.69 38.55
#